data_80f394941eb945e6427eb3d70cf70f5d
#
_entry.id   80f394941eb945e6427eb3d70cf70f5d
#
_cell.length_a   1.000
_cell.length_b   1.000
_cell.length_c   1.000
_cell.angle_alpha   90.00
_cell.angle_beta   90.00
_cell.angle_gamma   90.00
#
_symmetry.space_group_name_H-M   'P 1'
#
loop_
_entity.id
_entity.type
_entity.pdbx_description
1 polymer ?
#
loop_
_entity_poly.entity_id
_entity_poly.type
_entity_poly.pdbx_seq_one_letter_code
_entity_poly.pdbx_strand_id
1 'polypeptide(L)'
;MLSKAVWQYTADALPDVDIRELRKRQKKEYKAMVARTPSVGSVKDNMFASVMYLACFGFSYYRADPEHITMDVFDGMINAIYTSDVMKRAYKGKNCFDRKEIDRYVRGSERSKKRKYPMDWVFDFSYDLSVPEYYVTHRECGVCKIARQEGLMFLMPHICVMDYPTIEYKGGKLIRTKTLGAGDDCCDFHVVKKD
;
A
#
# COMPACT_ATOMS: atom_id res chain seq x y z
N MET A 1 9.65 -4.02 13.34
CA MET A 1 8.42 -4.38 14.07
C MET A 1 7.34 -4.97 13.17
N LEU A 2 6.96 -4.38 12.01
CA LEU A 2 6.09 -5.05 11.02
C LEU A 2 6.60 -6.44 10.64
N SER A 3 7.90 -6.56 10.44
CA SER A 3 8.56 -7.83 10.12
C SER A 3 8.34 -8.92 11.17
N LYS A 4 8.11 -8.59 12.45
CA LYS A 4 7.85 -9.62 13.48
C LYS A 4 6.49 -10.29 13.27
N ALA A 5 5.43 -9.51 13.03
CA ALA A 5 4.08 -10.07 12.80
C ALA A 5 4.05 -10.91 11.53
N VAL A 6 4.67 -10.42 10.44
CA VAL A 6 4.76 -11.16 9.18
C VAL A 6 5.48 -12.49 9.35
N TRP A 7 6.66 -12.48 9.96
CA TRP A 7 7.46 -13.72 10.08
C TRP A 7 6.91 -14.70 11.11
N GLN A 8 6.18 -14.23 12.12
CA GLN A 8 5.42 -15.12 13.00
C GLN A 8 4.31 -15.81 12.22
N TYR A 9 3.48 -15.04 11.50
CA TYR A 9 2.45 -15.60 10.63
C TYR A 9 3.03 -16.60 9.62
N THR A 10 4.16 -16.24 8.96
CA THR A 10 4.77 -17.11 7.96
C THR A 10 5.25 -18.44 8.56
N ALA A 11 5.82 -18.41 9.77
CA ALA A 11 6.24 -19.63 10.46
C ALA A 11 5.06 -20.55 10.82
N ASP A 12 3.93 -19.95 11.19
CA ASP A 12 2.72 -20.69 11.52
C ASP A 12 2.03 -21.27 10.26
N ALA A 13 2.08 -20.52 9.14
CA ALA A 13 1.46 -20.92 7.89
C ALA A 13 2.32 -21.91 7.06
N LEU A 14 3.63 -21.92 7.25
CA LEU A 14 4.60 -22.73 6.49
C LEU A 14 5.53 -23.48 7.46
N PRO A 15 5.03 -24.46 8.22
CA PRO A 15 5.81 -25.13 9.28
C PRO A 15 7.00 -25.93 8.74
N ASP A 16 6.94 -26.39 7.48
CA ASP A 16 7.99 -27.20 6.85
C ASP A 16 9.05 -26.36 6.11
N VAL A 17 8.92 -25.02 6.08
CA VAL A 17 9.86 -24.11 5.40
C VAL A 17 10.87 -23.53 6.38
N ASP A 18 12.15 -23.52 6.01
CA ASP A 18 13.17 -22.81 6.79
C ASP A 18 12.96 -21.30 6.71
N ILE A 19 12.29 -20.77 7.74
CA ILE A 19 11.94 -19.34 7.83
C ILE A 19 13.18 -18.45 7.92
N ARG A 20 14.30 -18.93 8.44
CA ARG A 20 15.55 -18.13 8.49
C ARG A 20 16.11 -17.94 7.09
N GLU A 21 16.10 -19.00 6.31
CA GLU A 21 16.59 -18.95 4.93
C GLU A 21 15.62 -18.17 4.02
N LEU A 22 14.32 -18.38 4.15
CA LEU A 22 13.31 -17.59 3.46
C LEU A 22 13.48 -16.09 3.73
N ARG A 23 13.68 -15.71 5.00
CA ARG A 23 13.91 -14.32 5.40
C ARG A 23 15.17 -13.72 4.82
N LYS A 24 16.26 -14.51 4.68
CA LYS A 24 17.49 -14.05 4.02
C LYS A 24 17.25 -13.79 2.53
N ARG A 25 16.57 -14.72 1.83
CA ARG A 25 16.20 -14.58 0.42
C ARG A 25 15.33 -13.33 0.23
N GLN A 26 14.27 -13.16 1.03
CA GLN A 26 13.40 -11.98 1.00
C GLN A 26 14.19 -10.68 1.20
N LYS A 27 15.07 -10.62 2.20
CA LYS A 27 15.90 -9.43 2.47
C LYS A 27 16.83 -9.09 1.31
N LYS A 28 17.40 -10.09 0.64
CA LYS A 28 18.25 -9.91 -0.55
C LYS A 28 17.42 -9.33 -1.70
N GLU A 29 16.28 -9.94 -1.98
CA GLU A 29 15.37 -9.51 -3.05
C GLU A 29 14.79 -8.11 -2.78
N TYR A 30 14.39 -7.81 -1.54
CA TYR A 30 13.94 -6.49 -1.13
C TYR A 30 14.96 -5.39 -1.44
N LYS A 31 16.22 -5.61 -1.04
CA LYS A 31 17.30 -4.66 -1.31
C LYS A 31 17.54 -4.45 -2.81
N ALA A 32 17.51 -5.54 -3.58
CA ALA A 32 17.68 -5.48 -5.02
C ALA A 32 16.50 -4.76 -5.69
N MET A 33 15.26 -5.03 -5.27
CA MET A 33 14.06 -4.38 -5.77
C MET A 33 14.05 -2.88 -5.46
N VAL A 34 14.35 -2.50 -4.22
CA VAL A 34 14.46 -1.08 -3.83
C VAL A 34 15.54 -0.35 -4.64
N ALA A 35 16.69 -0.99 -4.87
CA ALA A 35 17.80 -0.40 -5.62
C ALA A 35 17.46 -0.14 -7.10
N ARG A 36 16.63 -1.00 -7.73
CA ARG A 36 16.23 -0.84 -9.14
C ARG A 36 14.92 -0.06 -9.31
N THR A 37 14.22 0.26 -8.21
CA THR A 37 12.99 1.07 -8.25
C THR A 37 13.36 2.55 -8.29
N PRO A 38 12.99 3.30 -9.34
CA PRO A 38 13.25 4.72 -9.40
C PRO A 38 12.60 5.49 -8.24
N SER A 39 13.28 6.54 -7.78
CA SER A 39 12.79 7.37 -6.68
C SER A 39 11.44 8.01 -7.00
N VAL A 40 10.61 8.17 -5.98
CA VAL A 40 9.35 8.94 -5.99
C VAL A 40 9.43 10.20 -5.14
N GLY A 41 10.64 10.60 -4.76
CA GLY A 41 10.90 11.72 -3.85
C GLY A 41 10.92 11.29 -2.39
N SER A 42 11.15 12.27 -1.51
CA SER A 42 11.19 12.04 -0.07
C SER A 42 9.78 11.92 0.53
N VAL A 43 9.68 11.34 1.73
CA VAL A 43 8.40 11.31 2.49
C VAL A 43 7.86 12.70 2.85
N LYS A 44 8.71 13.74 2.83
CA LYS A 44 8.28 15.13 3.00
C LYS A 44 7.58 15.67 1.76
N ASP A 45 8.06 15.26 0.59
CA ASP A 45 7.55 15.72 -0.70
C ASP A 45 6.40 14.85 -1.22
N ASN A 46 6.41 13.55 -0.91
CA ASN A 46 5.48 12.57 -1.44
C ASN A 46 4.80 11.79 -0.30
N MET A 47 3.51 12.01 -0.15
CA MET A 47 2.71 11.34 0.87
C MET A 47 2.66 9.80 0.72
N PHE A 48 2.94 9.28 -0.48
CA PHE A 48 2.96 7.85 -0.78
C PHE A 48 4.36 7.23 -0.83
N ALA A 49 5.43 8.00 -0.55
CA ALA A 49 6.79 7.46 -0.65
C ALA A 49 7.02 6.24 0.23
N SER A 50 6.43 6.19 1.44
CA SER A 50 6.52 5.02 2.32
C SER A 50 5.77 3.80 1.78
N VAL A 51 4.72 4.01 0.98
CA VAL A 51 3.94 2.93 0.37
C VAL A 51 4.77 2.15 -0.65
N MET A 52 5.71 2.83 -1.35
CA MET A 52 6.64 2.17 -2.26
C MET A 52 7.50 1.11 -1.56
N TYR A 53 8.05 1.44 -0.40
CA TYR A 53 8.87 0.50 0.37
C TYR A 53 8.05 -0.68 0.90
N LEU A 54 6.81 -0.42 1.30
CA LEU A 54 5.90 -1.48 1.73
C LEU A 54 5.51 -2.40 0.57
N ALA A 55 5.26 -1.84 -0.62
CA ALA A 55 5.00 -2.62 -1.83
C ALA A 55 6.21 -3.49 -2.22
N CYS A 56 7.42 -2.91 -2.22
CA CYS A 56 8.66 -3.68 -2.44
C CYS A 56 8.82 -4.82 -1.43
N PHE A 57 8.40 -4.61 -0.16
CA PHE A 57 8.41 -5.65 0.85
C PHE A 57 7.45 -6.80 0.48
N GLY A 58 6.22 -6.50 0.12
CA GLY A 58 5.23 -7.52 -0.29
C GLY A 58 5.67 -8.29 -1.54
N PHE A 59 6.13 -7.57 -2.57
CA PHE A 59 6.62 -8.19 -3.81
C PHE A 59 7.85 -9.07 -3.59
N SER A 60 8.81 -8.61 -2.80
CA SER A 60 10.01 -9.38 -2.47
C SER A 60 9.70 -10.57 -1.56
N TYR A 61 8.65 -10.48 -0.73
CA TYR A 61 8.18 -11.60 0.07
C TYR A 61 7.69 -12.72 -0.84
N TYR A 62 6.81 -12.43 -1.79
CA TYR A 62 6.35 -13.41 -2.77
C TYR A 62 7.51 -14.02 -3.58
N ARG A 63 8.40 -13.17 -4.12
CA ARG A 63 9.55 -13.64 -4.94
C ARG A 63 10.56 -14.49 -4.20
N ALA A 64 10.64 -14.36 -2.89
CA ALA A 64 11.58 -15.14 -2.09
C ALA A 64 11.29 -16.64 -2.14
N ASP A 65 10.01 -17.01 -2.35
CA ASP A 65 9.59 -18.41 -2.44
C ASP A 65 8.19 -18.54 -3.08
N PRO A 66 8.08 -18.34 -4.39
CA PRO A 66 6.76 -18.38 -5.06
C PRO A 66 6.15 -19.78 -5.11
N GLU A 67 6.91 -20.83 -4.79
CA GLU A 67 6.45 -22.20 -4.72
C GLU A 67 5.62 -22.44 -3.44
N HIS A 68 6.08 -21.94 -2.29
CA HIS A 68 5.39 -22.12 -1.01
C HIS A 68 4.49 -20.94 -0.64
N ILE A 69 4.79 -19.72 -1.13
CA ILE A 69 3.96 -18.54 -0.87
C ILE A 69 2.81 -18.49 -1.86
N THR A 70 1.78 -19.31 -1.61
CA THR A 70 0.51 -19.28 -2.34
C THR A 70 -0.22 -17.95 -2.14
N MET A 71 -1.29 -17.70 -2.87
CA MET A 71 -2.09 -16.48 -2.68
C MET A 71 -2.72 -16.43 -1.29
N ASP A 72 -3.15 -17.55 -0.72
CA ASP A 72 -3.68 -17.60 0.65
C ASP A 72 -2.62 -17.22 1.69
N VAL A 73 -1.39 -17.68 1.51
CA VAL A 73 -0.25 -17.30 2.37
C VAL A 73 0.08 -15.82 2.20
N PHE A 74 0.02 -15.32 0.98
CA PHE A 74 0.24 -13.89 0.71
C PHE A 74 -0.84 -13.01 1.34
N ASP A 75 -2.12 -13.37 1.21
CA ASP A 75 -3.24 -12.67 1.83
C ASP A 75 -3.14 -12.69 3.36
N GLY A 76 -2.77 -13.82 3.94
CA GLY A 76 -2.52 -13.91 5.38
C GLY A 76 -1.36 -13.02 5.83
N MET A 77 -0.30 -12.90 5.04
CA MET A 77 0.81 -11.96 5.30
C MET A 77 0.32 -10.51 5.25
N ILE A 78 -0.49 -10.14 4.24
CA ILE A 78 -1.13 -8.82 4.15
C ILE A 78 -1.99 -8.56 5.38
N ASN A 79 -2.81 -9.55 5.79
CA ASN A 79 -3.63 -9.46 7.00
C ASN A 79 -2.77 -9.26 8.26
N ALA A 80 -1.67 -10.00 8.42
CA ALA A 80 -0.74 -9.85 9.54
C ALA A 80 -0.09 -8.45 9.60
N ILE A 81 0.11 -7.79 8.46
CA ILE A 81 0.60 -6.40 8.41
C ILE A 81 -0.46 -5.46 9.01
N TYR A 82 -1.66 -5.41 8.44
CA TYR A 82 -2.63 -4.37 8.84
C TYR A 82 -3.27 -4.63 10.21
N THR A 83 -3.35 -5.87 10.68
CA THR A 83 -3.82 -6.19 12.04
C THR A 83 -2.76 -5.98 13.12
N SER A 84 -1.50 -5.75 12.72
CA SER A 84 -0.38 -5.60 13.67
C SER A 84 -0.55 -4.37 14.58
N ASP A 85 -0.03 -4.47 15.81
CA ASP A 85 0.01 -3.34 16.75
C ASP A 85 0.79 -2.14 16.21
N VAL A 86 1.72 -2.38 15.27
CA VAL A 86 2.48 -1.32 14.62
C VAL A 86 1.57 -0.47 13.73
N MET A 87 0.70 -1.12 12.95
CA MET A 87 -0.27 -0.41 12.11
C MET A 87 -1.31 0.30 12.96
N LYS A 88 -1.90 -0.38 13.95
CA LYS A 88 -2.86 0.23 14.87
C LYS A 88 -2.28 1.48 15.56
N ARG A 89 -1.03 1.41 16.04
CA ARG A 89 -0.35 2.56 16.65
C ARG A 89 -0.02 3.67 15.66
N ALA A 90 0.34 3.31 14.41
CA ALA A 90 0.67 4.29 13.37
C ALA A 90 -0.52 5.17 12.99
N TYR A 91 -1.75 4.66 13.15
CA TYR A 91 -2.99 5.38 12.84
C TYR A 91 -3.74 5.88 14.09
N LYS A 92 -3.29 5.54 15.30
CA LYS A 92 -3.93 6.00 16.54
C LYS A 92 -4.04 7.53 16.58
N GLY A 93 -5.26 8.03 16.79
CA GLY A 93 -5.56 9.47 16.87
C GLY A 93 -5.51 10.21 15.54
N LYS A 94 -5.37 9.52 14.40
CA LYS A 94 -5.51 10.13 13.07
C LYS A 94 -6.97 10.10 12.63
N ASN A 95 -7.39 11.17 11.93
CA ASN A 95 -8.71 11.27 11.33
C ASN A 95 -8.55 11.69 9.86
N CYS A 96 -9.17 10.96 8.96
CA CYS A 96 -9.08 11.24 7.53
C CYS A 96 -9.81 12.52 7.10
N PHE A 97 -10.66 13.09 7.97
CA PHE A 97 -11.39 14.35 7.74
C PHE A 97 -10.76 15.56 8.44
N ASP A 98 -9.64 15.37 9.15
CA ASP A 98 -8.91 16.49 9.74
C ASP A 98 -8.41 17.45 8.66
N ARG A 99 -8.50 18.75 8.91
CA ARG A 99 -8.01 19.81 7.99
C ARG A 99 -6.58 19.52 7.52
N LYS A 100 -5.70 19.07 8.41
CA LYS A 100 -4.32 18.72 8.09
C LYS A 100 -4.21 17.60 7.08
N GLU A 101 -5.07 16.58 7.18
CA GLU A 101 -5.09 15.45 6.24
C GLU A 101 -5.64 15.89 4.89
N ILE A 102 -6.73 16.65 4.87
CA ILE A 102 -7.31 17.23 3.65
C ILE A 102 -6.26 18.10 2.92
N ASP A 103 -5.61 19.04 3.62
CA ASP A 103 -4.57 19.89 3.04
C ASP A 103 -3.40 19.08 2.49
N ARG A 104 -3.09 17.93 3.10
CA ARG A 104 -2.06 17.01 2.61
C ARG A 104 -2.46 16.37 1.27
N TYR A 105 -3.73 15.97 1.12
CA TYR A 105 -4.25 15.45 -0.14
C TYR A 105 -4.30 16.52 -1.23
N VAL A 106 -4.75 17.74 -0.91
CA VAL A 106 -4.76 18.88 -1.86
C VAL A 106 -3.34 19.12 -2.41
N ARG A 107 -2.36 19.33 -1.53
CA ARG A 107 -0.96 19.52 -1.96
C ARG A 107 -0.40 18.31 -2.70
N GLY A 108 -0.75 17.10 -2.28
CA GLY A 108 -0.33 15.86 -2.91
C GLY A 108 -0.88 15.74 -4.34
N SER A 109 -2.15 16.07 -4.56
CA SER A 109 -2.78 16.07 -5.88
C SER A 109 -2.10 17.07 -6.82
N GLU A 110 -1.94 18.33 -6.40
CA GLU A 110 -1.27 19.36 -7.20
C GLU A 110 0.18 18.98 -7.53
N ARG A 111 0.91 18.42 -6.55
CA ARG A 111 2.28 17.96 -6.75
C ARG A 111 2.32 16.79 -7.74
N SER A 112 1.42 15.83 -7.64
CA SER A 112 1.39 14.63 -8.47
C SER A 112 1.23 14.96 -9.96
N LYS A 113 0.47 16.01 -10.28
CA LYS A 113 0.23 16.50 -11.65
C LYS A 113 1.49 17.03 -12.33
N LYS A 114 2.52 17.42 -11.56
CA LYS A 114 3.81 17.87 -12.10
C LYS A 114 4.65 16.73 -12.71
N ARG A 115 4.29 15.47 -12.45
CA ARG A 115 4.92 14.26 -13.01
C ARG A 115 6.45 14.24 -12.90
N LYS A 116 6.98 14.75 -11.77
CA LYS A 116 8.43 14.89 -11.55
C LYS A 116 9.16 13.54 -11.51
N TYR A 117 8.46 12.49 -11.06
CA TYR A 117 9.04 11.16 -10.87
C TYR A 117 8.25 10.12 -11.68
N PRO A 118 8.93 9.28 -12.51
CA PRO A 118 8.25 8.32 -13.39
C PRO A 118 7.38 7.31 -12.63
N MET A 119 7.84 6.89 -11.45
CA MET A 119 7.16 5.88 -10.62
C MET A 119 6.16 6.47 -9.63
N ASP A 120 5.88 7.76 -9.71
CA ASP A 120 4.95 8.42 -8.80
C ASP A 120 3.48 8.15 -9.14
N TRP A 121 2.61 8.45 -8.18
CA TRP A 121 1.17 8.49 -8.37
C TRP A 121 0.76 9.75 -9.12
N VAL A 122 -0.36 9.69 -9.82
CA VAL A 122 -1.09 10.86 -10.32
C VAL A 122 -2.53 10.72 -9.91
N PHE A 123 -3.07 11.71 -9.21
CA PHE A 123 -4.43 11.64 -8.69
C PHE A 123 -5.09 13.01 -8.62
N ASP A 124 -6.43 12.97 -8.72
CA ASP A 124 -7.30 14.10 -8.45
C ASP A 124 -7.87 13.95 -7.04
N PHE A 125 -8.07 15.07 -6.36
CA PHE A 125 -8.66 15.13 -5.04
C PHE A 125 -9.76 16.19 -5.02
N SER A 126 -10.94 15.81 -4.51
CA SER A 126 -12.04 16.73 -4.26
C SER A 126 -12.70 16.45 -2.92
N TYR A 127 -13.20 17.48 -2.25
CA TYR A 127 -13.83 17.39 -0.95
C TYR A 127 -14.83 18.51 -0.77
N ASP A 128 -15.84 18.26 0.09
CA ASP A 128 -16.76 19.27 0.58
C ASP A 128 -16.55 19.41 2.10
N LEU A 129 -16.29 20.63 2.57
CA LEU A 129 -16.11 20.89 3.99
C LEU A 129 -17.44 20.87 4.79
N SER A 130 -18.58 20.92 4.11
CA SER A 130 -19.90 20.87 4.77
C SER A 130 -20.32 19.46 5.16
N VAL A 131 -19.71 18.44 4.55
CA VAL A 131 -19.96 17.02 4.79
C VAL A 131 -18.64 16.27 5.02
N PRO A 132 -18.61 15.27 5.92
CA PRO A 132 -17.39 14.51 6.19
C PRO A 132 -17.17 13.43 5.12
N GLU A 133 -16.88 13.88 3.90
CA GLU A 133 -16.55 13.00 2.77
C GLU A 133 -15.52 13.64 1.84
N TYR A 134 -14.84 12.80 1.07
CA TYR A 134 -13.94 13.23 0.01
C TYR A 134 -13.78 12.16 -1.06
N TYR A 135 -13.26 12.58 -2.22
CA TYR A 135 -13.00 11.70 -3.38
C TYR A 135 -11.54 11.78 -3.77
N VAL A 136 -10.95 10.62 -4.09
CA VAL A 136 -9.62 10.51 -4.68
C VAL A 136 -9.70 9.66 -5.93
N THR A 137 -9.40 10.22 -7.07
CA THR A 137 -9.33 9.45 -8.32
C THR A 137 -7.87 9.28 -8.71
N HIS A 138 -7.32 8.09 -8.46
CA HIS A 138 -5.97 7.76 -8.92
C HIS A 138 -5.98 7.43 -10.41
N ARG A 139 -5.27 8.25 -11.20
CA ARG A 139 -5.04 8.03 -12.65
C ARG A 139 -3.82 7.16 -12.90
N GLU A 140 -2.83 7.24 -12.01
CA GLU A 140 -1.63 6.41 -12.02
C GLU A 140 -1.30 5.98 -10.60
N CYS A 141 -0.86 4.74 -10.46
CA CYS A 141 -0.46 4.16 -9.17
C CYS A 141 1.01 3.72 -9.23
N GLY A 142 1.83 4.25 -8.33
CA GLY A 142 3.25 3.89 -8.25
C GLY A 142 3.46 2.41 -7.96
N VAL A 143 2.61 1.81 -7.14
CA VAL A 143 2.68 0.36 -6.85
C VAL A 143 2.38 -0.47 -8.09
N CYS A 144 1.36 -0.10 -8.88
CA CYS A 144 1.07 -0.77 -10.16
C CYS A 144 2.23 -0.63 -11.16
N LYS A 145 2.93 0.50 -11.16
CA LYS A 145 4.12 0.69 -12.03
C LYS A 145 5.24 -0.26 -11.65
N ILE A 146 5.55 -0.41 -10.34
CA ILE A 146 6.50 -1.42 -9.86
C ILE A 146 6.01 -2.82 -10.20
N ALA A 147 4.74 -3.14 -9.93
CA ALA A 147 4.18 -4.44 -10.20
C ALA A 147 4.31 -4.84 -11.68
N ARG A 148 4.11 -3.90 -12.61
CA ARG A 148 4.34 -4.12 -14.06
C ARG A 148 5.82 -4.35 -14.36
N GLN A 149 6.71 -3.48 -13.85
CA GLN A 149 8.16 -3.62 -14.02
C GLN A 149 8.66 -4.99 -13.53
N GLU A 150 8.07 -5.47 -12.44
CA GLU A 150 8.45 -6.73 -11.80
C GLU A 150 7.68 -7.95 -12.31
N GLY A 151 6.68 -7.80 -13.21
CA GLY A 151 5.84 -8.92 -13.66
C GLY A 151 4.91 -9.48 -12.59
N LEU A 152 4.52 -8.65 -11.60
CA LEU A 152 3.77 -9.03 -10.40
C LEU A 152 2.39 -8.37 -10.31
N MET A 153 1.80 -7.99 -11.46
CA MET A 153 0.47 -7.35 -11.47
C MET A 153 -0.64 -8.22 -10.86
N PHE A 154 -0.50 -9.54 -10.94
CA PHE A 154 -1.46 -10.48 -10.34
C PHE A 154 -1.55 -10.39 -8.81
N LEU A 155 -0.54 -9.81 -8.13
CA LEU A 155 -0.57 -9.55 -6.69
C LEU A 155 -1.33 -8.27 -6.33
N MET A 156 -1.64 -7.42 -7.31
CA MET A 156 -2.24 -6.11 -7.01
C MET A 156 -3.62 -6.19 -6.35
N PRO A 157 -4.56 -7.06 -6.77
CA PRO A 157 -5.83 -7.20 -6.07
C PRO A 157 -5.67 -7.49 -4.57
N HIS A 158 -4.69 -8.33 -4.21
CA HIS A 158 -4.36 -8.70 -2.83
C HIS A 158 -3.75 -7.54 -2.03
N ILE A 159 -2.98 -6.66 -2.69
CA ILE A 159 -2.39 -5.47 -2.05
C ILE A 159 -3.41 -4.35 -1.91
N CYS A 160 -4.26 -4.12 -2.90
CA CYS A 160 -5.22 -3.03 -2.91
C CYS A 160 -6.27 -3.12 -1.80
N VAL A 161 -6.50 -4.31 -1.22
CA VAL A 161 -7.42 -4.48 -0.08
C VAL A 161 -6.93 -3.75 1.18
N MET A 162 -5.62 -3.42 1.29
CA MET A 162 -5.07 -2.68 2.44
C MET A 162 -5.61 -1.24 2.56
N ASP A 163 -6.18 -0.69 1.50
CA ASP A 163 -6.77 0.64 1.54
C ASP A 163 -7.97 0.71 2.49
N TYR A 164 -8.78 -0.34 2.56
CA TYR A 164 -9.96 -0.40 3.41
C TYR A 164 -9.62 -0.26 4.90
N PRO A 165 -8.81 -1.14 5.52
CA PRO A 165 -8.45 -1.01 6.93
C PRO A 165 -7.62 0.24 7.22
N THR A 166 -6.82 0.72 6.26
CA THR A 166 -6.05 1.96 6.41
C THR A 166 -6.94 3.19 6.57
N ILE A 167 -8.04 3.26 5.81
CA ILE A 167 -9.04 4.32 5.91
C ILE A 167 -9.89 4.14 7.17
N GLU A 168 -10.27 2.91 7.48
CA GLU A 168 -11.05 2.58 8.66
C GLU A 168 -10.33 2.96 9.97
N TYR A 169 -9.04 2.72 10.10
CA TYR A 169 -8.24 3.16 11.24
C TYR A 169 -8.24 4.68 11.45
N LYS A 170 -8.57 5.45 10.42
CA LYS A 170 -8.69 6.90 10.47
C LYS A 170 -10.14 7.39 10.56
N GLY A 171 -11.07 6.52 10.90
CA GLY A 171 -12.49 6.85 11.09
C GLY A 171 -13.28 7.03 9.79
N GLY A 172 -12.74 6.58 8.66
CA GLY A 172 -13.44 6.59 7.37
C GLY A 172 -13.98 5.21 6.97
N LYS A 173 -14.88 5.21 5.99
CA LYS A 173 -15.32 4.03 5.23
C LYS A 173 -15.02 4.27 3.76
N LEU A 174 -14.24 3.37 3.16
CA LEU A 174 -13.94 3.41 1.73
C LEU A 174 -15.08 2.77 0.93
N ILE A 175 -15.58 3.48 -0.06
CA ILE A 175 -16.45 3.00 -1.13
C ILE A 175 -15.61 3.09 -2.41
N ARG A 176 -15.44 1.96 -3.11
CA ARG A 176 -14.61 1.88 -4.30
C ARG A 176 -15.12 0.76 -5.22
N THR A 177 -15.29 1.06 -6.50
CA THR A 177 -15.77 0.11 -7.51
C THR A 177 -14.70 -0.24 -8.53
N LYS A 178 -13.69 0.62 -8.71
CA LYS A 178 -12.62 0.47 -9.70
C LYS A 178 -11.23 0.47 -9.06
N THR A 179 -10.31 -0.32 -9.59
CA THR A 179 -8.89 -0.24 -9.23
C THR A 179 -7.97 -0.46 -10.44
N LEU A 180 -6.94 0.37 -10.55
CA LEU A 180 -5.84 0.18 -11.50
C LEU A 180 -5.16 -1.19 -11.33
N GLY A 181 -5.22 -1.75 -10.13
CA GLY A 181 -4.70 -3.08 -9.81
C GLY A 181 -5.50 -4.21 -10.43
N ALA A 182 -6.80 -4.04 -10.63
CA ALA A 182 -7.68 -4.99 -11.31
C ALA A 182 -7.73 -4.78 -12.84
N GLY A 183 -7.07 -3.71 -13.34
CA GLY A 183 -7.05 -3.39 -14.77
C GLY A 183 -8.03 -2.29 -15.20
N ASP A 184 -8.71 -1.66 -14.25
CA ASP A 184 -9.58 -0.52 -14.55
C ASP A 184 -8.77 0.72 -14.98
N ASP A 185 -9.46 1.74 -15.48
CA ASP A 185 -8.89 3.01 -15.95
C ASP A 185 -8.46 3.96 -14.82
N CYS A 186 -8.95 3.72 -13.61
CA CYS A 186 -8.63 4.49 -12.41
C CYS A 186 -8.88 3.69 -11.14
N CYS A 187 -8.49 4.27 -9.96
CA CYS A 187 -9.09 3.88 -8.69
C CYS A 187 -10.02 5.00 -8.23
N ASP A 188 -11.27 4.67 -7.97
CA ASP A 188 -12.35 5.60 -7.61
C ASP A 188 -12.63 5.55 -6.09
N PHE A 189 -11.84 6.25 -5.32
CA PHE A 189 -12.03 6.30 -3.86
C PHE A 189 -13.12 7.33 -3.51
N HIS A 190 -14.17 6.88 -2.90
CA HIS A 190 -15.12 7.72 -2.15
C HIS A 190 -15.01 7.35 -0.68
N VAL A 191 -14.58 8.29 0.14
CA VAL A 191 -14.37 8.08 1.58
C VAL A 191 -15.41 8.89 2.32
N VAL A 192 -16.24 8.20 3.10
CA VAL A 192 -17.25 8.76 3.97
C VAL A 192 -16.90 8.51 5.43
N LYS A 193 -17.48 9.27 6.36
CA LYS A 193 -17.31 9.01 7.78
C LYS A 193 -17.91 7.64 8.13
N LYS A 194 -17.15 6.88 8.94
CA LYS A 194 -17.68 5.64 9.51
C LYS A 194 -18.61 5.99 10.68
N ASP A 195 -19.78 5.36 10.70
CA ASP A 195 -20.75 5.46 11.80
C ASP A 195 -20.20 4.91 13.12
#